data_d62638dd403825fb0633cba67a50f1e2
#
_entry.id   d62638dd403825fb0633cba67a50f1e2
#
_cell.length_a   1.000
_cell.length_b   1.000
_cell.length_c   1.000
_cell.angle_alpha   90.00
_cell.angle_beta   90.00
_cell.angle_gamma   90.00
#
_symmetry.space_group_name_H-M   'P 1'
#
loop_
_entity.id
_entity.type
_entity.pdbx_description
1 polymer ?
#
loop_
_entity_poly.entity_id
_entity_poly.type
_entity_poly.pdbx_seq_one_letter_code
_entity_poly.pdbx_strand_id
1 'polypeptide(L)'
;MERDYWYSVARRAGQLDDLEFIGTQAAQRTLRRLDARHLQTRRLPVIFQAEVARGLLGHLVRAISGGALYRNASFLLDRLGQPIFPDWVRIDERPHLKQALGSAPFDSEGVATCAHDVVNAGVLQSYILDSYAARRLGQQTTGNAGGVHNLFINSGDKD
;
A
#
# COMPACT_ATOMS: atom_id res chain seq x y z
N MET A 1 -16.26 -1.39 27.01
CA MET A 1 -15.87 -2.76 26.57
C MET A 1 -14.98 -2.61 25.36
N GLU A 2 -13.74 -3.09 25.43
CA GLU A 2 -12.77 -3.01 24.32
C GLU A 2 -12.62 -4.39 23.67
N ARG A 3 -12.27 -4.40 22.40
CA ARG A 3 -11.96 -5.60 21.60
C ARG A 3 -10.93 -5.29 20.56
N ASP A 4 -10.08 -6.26 20.26
CA ASP A 4 -9.12 -6.22 19.17
C ASP A 4 -8.91 -7.65 18.66
N TYR A 5 -8.13 -7.82 17.62
CA TYR A 5 -7.86 -9.11 17.00
C TYR A 5 -6.41 -9.19 16.51
N TRP A 6 -5.95 -10.40 16.28
CA TRP A 6 -4.76 -10.71 15.53
C TRP A 6 -5.05 -11.86 14.59
N TYR A 7 -4.33 -11.95 13.51
CA TYR A 7 -4.45 -13.04 12.53
C TYR A 7 -3.11 -13.29 11.84
N SER A 8 -2.93 -14.51 11.31
CA SER A 8 -1.80 -14.90 10.50
C SER A 8 -2.28 -15.34 9.13
N VAL A 9 -1.58 -14.94 8.07
CA VAL A 9 -1.87 -15.31 6.68
C VAL A 9 -0.58 -15.64 5.97
N ALA A 10 -0.52 -16.81 5.34
CA ALA A 10 0.64 -17.25 4.56
C ALA A 10 0.21 -18.14 3.37
N ARG A 11 1.06 -18.25 2.36
CA ARG A 11 0.87 -19.21 1.24
C ARG A 11 1.24 -20.64 1.60
N ARG A 12 1.92 -20.85 2.71
CA ARG A 12 2.31 -22.19 3.22
C ARG A 12 1.92 -22.31 4.68
N ALA A 13 1.35 -23.44 5.06
CA ALA A 13 0.93 -23.71 6.44
C ALA A 13 2.09 -23.55 7.45
N GLY A 14 3.30 -24.00 7.11
CA GLY A 14 4.48 -23.86 7.99
C GLY A 14 5.02 -22.42 8.18
N GLN A 15 4.39 -21.43 7.56
CA GLN A 15 4.70 -20.00 7.74
C GLN A 15 3.62 -19.27 8.55
N LEU A 16 2.58 -19.98 8.97
CA LEU A 16 1.56 -19.43 9.86
C LEU A 16 2.13 -19.29 11.26
N ASP A 17 1.74 -18.22 11.94
CA ASP A 17 2.05 -18.02 13.35
C ASP A 17 1.39 -19.10 14.20
N ASP A 18 2.00 -19.42 15.34
CA ASP A 18 1.43 -20.34 16.31
C ASP A 18 0.10 -19.80 16.90
N LEU A 19 -0.82 -20.69 17.23
CA LEU A 19 -2.14 -20.32 17.75
C LEU A 19 -2.07 -19.59 19.09
N GLU A 20 -1.15 -19.99 19.96
CA GLU A 20 -0.93 -19.33 21.25
C GLU A 20 -0.40 -17.90 21.05
N PHE A 21 0.52 -17.71 20.09
CA PHE A 21 1.01 -16.38 19.71
C PHE A 21 -0.13 -15.49 19.21
N ILE A 22 -1.01 -16.00 18.34
CA ILE A 22 -2.15 -15.23 17.81
C ILE A 22 -3.08 -14.80 18.94
N GLY A 23 -3.42 -15.71 19.86
CA GLY A 23 -4.27 -15.41 21.01
C GLY A 23 -3.64 -14.39 21.95
N THR A 24 -2.35 -14.54 22.23
CA THR A 24 -1.58 -13.63 23.09
C THR A 24 -1.51 -12.22 22.49
N GLN A 25 -1.24 -12.10 21.18
CA GLN A 25 -1.22 -10.79 20.50
C GLN A 25 -2.60 -10.12 20.53
N ALA A 26 -3.68 -10.84 20.27
CA ALA A 26 -5.03 -10.31 20.33
C ALA A 26 -5.38 -9.79 21.73
N ALA A 27 -5.02 -10.54 22.78
CA ALA A 27 -5.22 -10.15 24.16
C ALA A 27 -4.40 -8.89 24.53
N GLN A 28 -3.10 -8.86 24.21
CA GLN A 28 -2.24 -7.70 24.48
C GLN A 28 -2.73 -6.43 23.75
N ARG A 29 -3.19 -6.55 22.53
CA ARG A 29 -3.76 -5.43 21.76
C ARG A 29 -5.01 -4.89 22.41
N THR A 30 -5.89 -5.77 22.86
CA THR A 30 -7.12 -5.39 23.59
C THR A 30 -6.80 -4.67 24.90
N LEU A 31 -5.85 -5.20 25.70
CA LEU A 31 -5.42 -4.60 26.96
C LEU A 31 -4.85 -3.18 26.80
N ARG A 32 -4.07 -2.94 25.73
CA ARG A 32 -3.53 -1.60 25.43
C ARG A 32 -4.59 -0.54 25.14
N ARG A 33 -5.82 -0.94 24.82
CA ARG A 33 -6.95 -0.03 24.54
C ARG A 33 -7.78 0.31 25.76
N LEU A 34 -7.55 -0.37 26.88
CA LEU A 34 -8.22 -0.06 28.14
C LEU A 34 -7.80 1.33 28.64
N ASP A 35 -8.66 1.97 29.37
CA ASP A 35 -8.44 3.29 29.99
C ASP A 35 -8.09 4.41 28.99
N ALA A 36 -8.58 4.30 27.76
CA ALA A 36 -8.43 5.33 26.75
C ALA A 36 -8.98 6.67 27.25
N ARG A 37 -8.22 7.75 27.06
CA ARG A 37 -8.58 9.11 27.49
C ARG A 37 -8.87 10.00 26.31
N HIS A 38 -9.80 10.92 26.46
CA HIS A 38 -10.03 11.96 25.48
C HIS A 38 -8.88 12.96 25.49
N LEU A 39 -8.35 13.24 24.29
CA LEU A 39 -7.37 14.30 24.10
C LEU A 39 -8.09 15.53 23.55
N GLN A 40 -7.66 16.72 24.01
CA GLN A 40 -8.12 17.96 23.41
C GLN A 40 -7.59 18.09 21.98
N THR A 41 -8.34 18.78 21.12
CA THR A 41 -7.91 19.09 19.75
C THR A 41 -6.58 19.85 19.79
N ARG A 42 -5.58 19.30 19.12
CA ARG A 42 -4.23 19.88 19.07
C ARG A 42 -3.52 19.49 17.77
N ARG A 43 -2.49 20.24 17.42
CA ARG A 43 -1.59 19.93 16.31
C ARG A 43 -0.32 19.29 16.87
N LEU A 44 -0.04 18.07 16.49
CA LEU A 44 1.09 17.27 16.98
C LEU A 44 1.71 16.48 15.82
N PRO A 45 3.02 16.14 15.90
CA PRO A 45 3.59 15.06 15.11
C PRO A 45 2.87 13.75 15.42
N VAL A 46 2.62 12.91 14.40
CA VAL A 46 1.91 11.65 14.53
C VAL A 46 2.78 10.52 13.97
N ILE A 47 2.97 9.48 14.78
CA ILE A 47 3.58 8.22 14.34
C ILE A 47 2.44 7.25 14.04
N PHE A 48 2.37 6.81 12.79
CA PHE A 48 1.42 5.77 12.37
C PHE A 48 2.04 4.40 12.61
N GLN A 49 1.38 3.56 13.39
CA GLN A 49 1.74 2.15 13.51
C GLN A 49 1.68 1.47 12.14
N ALA A 50 2.58 0.53 11.84
CA ALA A 50 2.75 -0.06 10.51
C ALA A 50 1.44 -0.58 9.88
N GLU A 51 0.58 -1.22 10.67
CA GLU A 51 -0.72 -1.73 10.22
C GLU A 51 -1.68 -0.62 9.75
N VAL A 52 -1.60 0.56 10.37
CA VAL A 52 -2.41 1.73 10.00
C VAL A 52 -1.72 2.50 8.87
N ALA A 53 -0.39 2.62 8.92
CA ALA A 53 0.42 3.31 7.91
C ALA A 53 0.21 2.76 6.50
N ARG A 54 0.01 1.45 6.34
CA ARG A 54 -0.35 0.85 5.05
C ARG A 54 -1.61 1.47 4.41
N GLY A 55 -2.54 1.99 5.22
CA GLY A 55 -3.72 2.70 4.74
C GLY A 55 -3.38 3.98 3.99
N LEU A 56 -2.29 4.66 4.35
CA LEU A 56 -1.80 5.83 3.64
C LEU A 56 -1.36 5.46 2.21
N LEU A 57 -0.65 4.33 2.04
CA LEU A 57 -0.32 3.80 0.71
C LEU A 57 -1.58 3.46 -0.09
N GLY A 58 -2.62 2.93 0.55
CA GLY A 58 -3.91 2.69 -0.09
C GLY A 58 -4.56 3.96 -0.64
N HIS A 59 -4.43 5.10 0.05
CA HIS A 59 -4.88 6.40 -0.47
C HIS A 59 -4.06 6.86 -1.68
N LEU A 60 -2.74 6.69 -1.67
CA LEU A 60 -1.90 6.96 -2.83
C LEU A 60 -2.34 6.11 -4.01
N VAL A 61 -2.42 4.77 -3.84
CA VAL A 61 -2.84 3.84 -4.91
C VAL A 61 -4.17 4.26 -5.52
N ARG A 62 -5.14 4.66 -4.69
CA ARG A 62 -6.42 5.16 -5.18
C ARG A 62 -6.26 6.44 -5.99
N ALA A 63 -5.43 7.38 -5.54
CA ALA A 63 -5.22 8.65 -6.23
C ALA A 63 -4.48 8.48 -7.57
N ILE A 64 -3.61 7.48 -7.72
CA ILE A 64 -2.89 7.18 -8.96
C ILE A 64 -3.55 6.08 -9.80
N SER A 65 -4.74 5.60 -9.39
CA SER A 65 -5.47 4.58 -10.15
C SER A 65 -6.05 5.16 -11.43
N GLY A 66 -5.97 4.40 -12.51
CA GLY A 66 -6.51 4.79 -13.81
C GLY A 66 -7.96 5.24 -13.75
N GLY A 67 -8.77 4.53 -12.95
CA GLY A 67 -10.19 4.86 -12.75
C GLY A 67 -10.43 6.24 -12.12
N ALA A 68 -9.57 6.72 -11.23
CA ALA A 68 -9.66 8.05 -10.66
C ALA A 68 -9.15 9.11 -11.67
N LEU A 69 -8.07 8.79 -12.38
CA LEU A 69 -7.41 9.72 -13.29
C LEU A 69 -8.27 10.06 -14.51
N TYR A 70 -8.77 9.07 -15.27
CA TYR A 70 -9.54 9.36 -16.48
C TYR A 70 -10.90 10.05 -16.19
N ARG A 71 -11.39 9.95 -14.96
CA ARG A 71 -12.61 10.69 -14.53
C ARG A 71 -12.31 12.07 -13.96
N ASN A 72 -11.07 12.53 -14.01
CA ASN A 72 -10.60 13.78 -13.38
C ASN A 72 -10.93 13.84 -11.86
N ALA A 73 -10.93 12.70 -11.19
CA ALA A 73 -11.24 12.58 -9.76
C ALA A 73 -9.98 12.42 -8.89
N SER A 74 -8.82 12.85 -9.38
CA SER A 74 -7.56 12.81 -8.66
C SER A 74 -6.75 14.10 -8.84
N PHE A 75 -6.20 14.60 -7.74
CA PHE A 75 -5.25 15.73 -7.74
C PHE A 75 -3.86 15.34 -8.30
N LEU A 76 -3.62 14.05 -8.55
CA LEU A 76 -2.38 13.52 -9.14
C LEU A 76 -2.48 13.33 -10.66
N LEU A 77 -3.58 13.73 -11.29
CA LEU A 77 -3.66 13.78 -12.76
C LEU A 77 -2.57 14.72 -13.29
N ASP A 78 -1.90 14.30 -14.36
CA ASP A 78 -0.79 15.03 -15.02
C ASP A 78 0.43 15.32 -14.10
N ARG A 79 0.64 14.49 -13.06
CA ARG A 79 1.74 14.61 -12.11
C ARG A 79 2.88 13.62 -12.33
N LEU A 80 2.86 12.82 -13.39
CA LEU A 80 4.01 11.97 -13.73
C LEU A 80 5.27 12.82 -13.90
N GLY A 81 6.38 12.36 -13.35
CA GLY A 81 7.65 13.07 -13.37
C GLY A 81 7.73 14.27 -12.41
N GLN A 82 6.70 14.51 -11.58
CA GLN A 82 6.70 15.61 -10.63
C GLN A 82 6.92 15.10 -9.19
N PRO A 83 7.57 15.91 -8.32
CA PRO A 83 7.75 15.57 -6.91
C PRO A 83 6.38 15.63 -6.19
N ILE A 84 6.04 14.55 -5.50
CA ILE A 84 4.82 14.42 -4.68
C ILE A 84 5.13 14.05 -3.23
N PHE A 85 6.37 13.63 -2.96
CA PHE A 85 6.91 13.32 -1.64
C PHE A 85 8.31 13.94 -1.48
N PRO A 86 8.88 13.97 -0.26
CA PRO A 86 10.28 14.27 -0.05
C PRO A 86 11.21 13.30 -0.83
N ASP A 87 12.40 13.78 -1.18
CA ASP A 87 13.37 13.07 -2.03
C ASP A 87 13.88 11.73 -1.48
N TRP A 88 13.80 11.52 -0.17
CA TRP A 88 14.14 10.24 0.48
C TRP A 88 13.05 9.17 0.35
N VAL A 89 11.84 9.50 -0.15
CA VAL A 89 10.76 8.52 -0.29
C VAL A 89 10.91 7.74 -1.60
N ARG A 90 10.94 6.41 -1.47
CA ARG A 90 10.81 5.47 -2.58
C ARG A 90 9.69 4.49 -2.30
N ILE A 91 8.82 4.26 -3.30
CA ILE A 91 7.74 3.28 -3.27
C ILE A 91 7.85 2.45 -4.53
N ASP A 92 8.05 1.14 -4.37
CA ASP A 92 8.21 0.22 -5.47
C ASP A 92 7.24 -0.97 -5.39
N GLU A 93 6.90 -1.51 -6.55
CA GLU A 93 6.06 -2.68 -6.72
C GLU A 93 6.90 -3.89 -7.09
N ARG A 94 6.68 -5.03 -6.41
CA ARG A 94 7.43 -6.28 -6.59
C ARG A 94 6.51 -7.47 -6.82
N PRO A 95 5.95 -7.62 -8.03
CA PRO A 95 4.95 -8.66 -8.32
C PRO A 95 5.50 -10.09 -8.29
N HIS A 96 6.82 -10.28 -8.37
CA HIS A 96 7.44 -11.60 -8.49
C HIS A 96 8.15 -12.07 -7.21
N LEU A 97 7.86 -11.45 -6.07
CA LEU A 97 8.42 -11.92 -4.79
C LEU A 97 7.96 -13.34 -4.48
N LYS A 98 8.92 -14.22 -4.24
CA LYS A 98 8.63 -15.62 -3.94
C LYS A 98 7.78 -15.74 -2.68
N GLN A 99 6.64 -16.40 -2.78
CA GLN A 99 5.69 -16.67 -1.68
C GLN A 99 5.01 -15.44 -1.06
N ALA A 100 5.21 -14.23 -1.57
CA ALA A 100 4.47 -13.08 -1.10
C ALA A 100 3.00 -13.12 -1.54
N LEU A 101 2.08 -12.64 -0.68
CA LEU A 101 0.64 -12.79 -0.87
C LEU A 101 0.12 -12.12 -2.14
N GLY A 102 0.64 -10.95 -2.48
CA GLY A 102 0.26 -10.19 -3.66
C GLY A 102 1.00 -10.58 -4.94
N SER A 103 1.85 -11.61 -4.94
CA SER A 103 2.62 -11.98 -6.13
C SER A 103 1.75 -12.66 -7.19
N ALA A 104 1.88 -12.18 -8.42
CA ALA A 104 1.23 -12.73 -9.61
C ALA A 104 2.10 -12.49 -10.86
N PRO A 105 2.19 -13.47 -11.79
CA PRO A 105 2.94 -13.30 -13.04
C PRO A 105 2.20 -12.45 -14.08
N PHE A 106 0.89 -12.31 -13.94
CA PHE A 106 0.01 -11.51 -14.80
C PHE A 106 -1.13 -10.92 -13.97
N ASP A 107 -1.69 -9.83 -14.44
CA ASP A 107 -2.84 -9.15 -13.84
C ASP A 107 -4.18 -9.79 -14.21
N SER A 108 -5.30 -9.17 -13.82
CA SER A 108 -6.66 -9.71 -14.07
C SER A 108 -7.07 -9.67 -15.57
N GLU A 109 -6.32 -8.98 -16.42
CA GLU A 109 -6.50 -8.96 -17.87
C GLU A 109 -5.52 -9.88 -18.61
N GLY A 110 -4.65 -10.62 -17.89
CA GLY A 110 -3.64 -11.49 -18.46
C GLY A 110 -2.39 -10.74 -18.95
N VAL A 111 -2.24 -9.46 -18.59
CA VAL A 111 -1.05 -8.68 -18.92
C VAL A 111 0.07 -9.04 -17.94
N ALA A 112 1.28 -9.28 -18.45
CA ALA A 112 2.44 -9.59 -17.62
C ALA A 112 2.72 -8.45 -16.63
N THR A 113 2.90 -8.80 -15.36
CA THR A 113 3.30 -7.85 -14.33
C THR A 113 4.80 -7.60 -14.38
N CYS A 114 5.25 -6.43 -13.97
CA CYS A 114 6.68 -6.12 -13.87
C CYS A 114 7.00 -5.34 -12.60
N ALA A 115 8.22 -5.54 -12.09
CA ALA A 115 8.71 -4.73 -10.97
C ALA A 115 9.05 -3.33 -11.46
N HIS A 116 8.57 -2.30 -10.76
CA HIS A 116 8.83 -0.91 -11.12
C HIS A 116 8.71 0.02 -9.91
N ASP A 117 9.32 1.18 -10.01
CA ASP A 117 9.13 2.25 -9.03
C ASP A 117 7.82 3.00 -9.32
N VAL A 118 6.97 3.10 -8.33
CA VAL A 118 5.78 3.97 -8.34
C VAL A 118 6.19 5.39 -7.99
N VAL A 119 7.07 5.51 -6.98
CA VAL A 119 7.70 6.77 -6.58
C VAL A 119 9.19 6.52 -6.41
N ASN A 120 10.03 7.36 -6.97
CA ASN A 120 11.48 7.30 -6.82
C ASN A 120 12.02 8.69 -6.50
N ALA A 121 12.84 8.81 -5.46
CA ALA A 121 13.34 10.08 -4.95
C ALA A 121 12.22 11.14 -4.80
N GLY A 122 11.07 10.74 -4.25
CA GLY A 122 9.89 11.59 -4.08
C GLY A 122 9.09 11.90 -5.34
N VAL A 123 9.59 11.52 -6.53
CA VAL A 123 8.98 11.81 -7.84
C VAL A 123 8.07 10.68 -8.27
N LEU A 124 6.84 11.00 -8.68
CA LEU A 124 5.88 10.04 -9.23
C LEU A 124 6.37 9.50 -10.58
N GLN A 125 6.64 8.19 -10.64
CA GLN A 125 7.18 7.52 -11.83
C GLN A 125 6.11 6.79 -12.65
N SER A 126 5.07 6.27 -11.99
CA SER A 126 4.07 5.43 -12.64
C SER A 126 2.68 5.65 -12.04
N TYR A 127 1.67 5.55 -12.90
CA TYR A 127 0.29 5.33 -12.50
C TYR A 127 0.01 3.82 -12.39
N ILE A 128 -1.16 3.46 -11.84
CA ILE A 128 -1.66 2.09 -11.74
C ILE A 128 -2.80 1.95 -12.75
N LEU A 129 -2.49 1.35 -13.91
CA LEU A 129 -3.38 1.37 -15.06
C LEU A 129 -3.73 -0.06 -15.53
N ASP A 130 -5.02 -0.30 -15.70
CA ASP A 130 -5.54 -1.37 -16.55
C ASP A 130 -5.55 -0.93 -18.03
N SER A 131 -5.89 -1.85 -18.94
CA SER A 131 -5.89 -1.58 -20.38
C SER A 131 -6.93 -0.53 -20.79
N TYR A 132 -8.08 -0.46 -20.11
CA TYR A 132 -9.11 0.51 -20.39
C TYR A 132 -8.68 1.93 -20.01
N ALA A 133 -8.24 2.10 -18.76
CA ALA A 133 -7.80 3.39 -18.25
C ALA A 133 -6.58 3.92 -19.01
N ALA A 134 -5.64 3.02 -19.36
CA ALA A 134 -4.46 3.36 -20.14
C ALA A 134 -4.86 3.95 -21.50
N ARG A 135 -5.77 3.31 -22.23
CA ARG A 135 -6.30 3.86 -23.51
C ARG A 135 -7.00 5.20 -23.32
N ARG A 136 -7.79 5.37 -22.26
CA ARG A 136 -8.46 6.63 -21.95
C ARG A 136 -7.50 7.79 -21.67
N LEU A 137 -6.33 7.48 -21.12
CA LEU A 137 -5.28 8.44 -20.77
C LEU A 137 -4.19 8.59 -21.87
N GLY A 138 -4.32 7.87 -23.00
CA GLY A 138 -3.30 7.88 -24.05
C GLY A 138 -1.97 7.24 -23.62
N GLN A 139 -2.03 6.28 -22.67
CA GLN A 139 -0.87 5.59 -22.09
C GLN A 139 -0.93 4.08 -22.38
N GLN A 140 0.07 3.34 -21.90
CA GLN A 140 0.09 1.88 -21.91
C GLN A 140 -0.33 1.35 -20.54
N THR A 141 -0.92 0.15 -20.52
CA THR A 141 -1.22 -0.55 -19.27
C THR A 141 0.06 -0.82 -18.48
N THR A 142 -0.03 -0.76 -17.16
CA THR A 142 1.08 -1.07 -16.26
C THR A 142 1.04 -2.50 -15.71
N GLY A 143 0.11 -3.34 -16.20
CA GLY A 143 -0.07 -4.71 -15.70
C GLY A 143 -0.71 -4.73 -14.30
N ASN A 144 -1.60 -3.77 -14.05
CA ASN A 144 -2.23 -3.59 -12.73
C ASN A 144 -3.77 -3.67 -12.78
N ALA A 145 -4.33 -4.36 -13.77
CA ALA A 145 -5.75 -4.67 -13.72
C ALA A 145 -6.05 -5.53 -12.48
N GLY A 146 -6.93 -5.02 -11.61
CA GLY A 146 -7.22 -5.62 -10.31
C GLY A 146 -6.43 -5.04 -9.14
N GLY A 147 -5.44 -4.19 -9.36
CA GLY A 147 -4.70 -3.45 -8.32
C GLY A 147 -3.19 -3.69 -8.30
N VAL A 148 -2.57 -3.33 -7.18
CA VAL A 148 -1.12 -3.43 -6.99
C VAL A 148 -0.68 -4.80 -6.47
N HIS A 149 0.58 -5.16 -6.75
CA HIS A 149 1.21 -6.43 -6.35
C HIS A 149 2.40 -6.15 -5.43
N ASN A 150 2.28 -6.46 -4.11
CA ASN A 150 3.36 -6.29 -3.14
C ASN A 150 4.05 -4.91 -3.22
N LEU A 151 3.33 -3.89 -2.79
CA LEU A 151 3.85 -2.52 -2.73
C LEU A 151 4.71 -2.33 -1.48
N PHE A 152 5.89 -1.76 -1.65
CA PHE A 152 6.84 -1.46 -0.57
C PHE A 152 7.14 0.02 -0.51
N ILE A 153 7.28 0.53 0.71
CA ILE A 153 7.89 1.83 0.97
C ILE A 153 9.23 1.57 1.68
N ASN A 154 10.29 2.26 1.26
CA ASN A 154 11.57 2.15 1.94
C ASN A 154 11.48 2.74 3.37
N SER A 155 12.21 2.13 4.30
CA SER A 155 12.53 2.79 5.57
C SER A 155 13.46 3.97 5.24
N GLY A 156 13.10 5.18 5.61
CA GLY A 156 14.03 6.30 5.49
C GLY A 156 15.23 6.08 6.42
N ASP A 157 16.42 6.51 5.99
CA ASP A 157 17.66 6.48 6.77
C ASP A 157 17.67 7.57 7.86
N LYS A 158 16.55 7.75 8.55
CA LYS A 158 16.50 8.66 9.70
C LYS A 158 16.45 7.83 10.97
N ASP A 159 17.62 7.78 11.64
CA ASP A 159 17.74 7.43 13.05
C ASP A 159 16.88 8.38 13.93
#